data_b0373974e4998b7a8edac798a0d033e3
#
_entry.id   b0373974e4998b7a8edac798a0d033e3
#
_cell.length_a   1.000
_cell.length_b   1.000
_cell.length_c   1.000
_cell.angle_alpha   90.00
_cell.angle_beta   90.00
_cell.angle_gamma   90.00
#
_symmetry.space_group_name_H-M   'P 1'
#
loop_
_entity.id
_entity.type
_entity.pdbx_description
1 polymer ?
#
loop_
_entity_poly.entity_id
_entity_poly.type
_entity_poly.pdbx_seq_one_letter_code
_entity_poly.pdbx_strand_id
1 'polypeptide(L)'
;MEGLKDNLYIVRLKDEPNSLLKKFKSKDTYLNQFLERRAKRHQDELLAITYLLFLRKNDGDELVGYYTLSCSSVTATEYVRSKFHRNKQYEDYPAILIGRLAISKDYENKGFGSFLLRAIKYTVSEDQYIAGRFLILDAVKDSIDFYQKNDFDFWTKEDKDEPTRLMYFDLLQI
;
A
#
# COMPACT_ATOMS: atom_id res chain seq x y z
N MET A 1 -19.60 -9.27 -4.69
CA MET A 1 -18.64 -8.15 -4.85
C MET A 1 -18.89 -7.26 -6.07
N GLU A 2 -19.52 -7.72 -7.14
CA GLU A 2 -19.76 -6.88 -8.33
C GLU A 2 -20.54 -5.60 -8.02
N GLY A 3 -21.64 -5.66 -7.28
CA GLY A 3 -22.44 -4.46 -6.97
C GLY A 3 -21.87 -3.50 -5.90
N LEU A 4 -20.77 -3.88 -5.21
CA LEU A 4 -20.14 -3.01 -4.20
C LEU A 4 -18.99 -2.18 -4.79
N LYS A 5 -18.42 -2.58 -5.93
CA LYS A 5 -17.27 -1.90 -6.52
C LYS A 5 -17.61 -0.51 -7.07
N ASP A 6 -18.81 -0.35 -7.60
CA ASP A 6 -19.28 0.93 -8.18
C ASP A 6 -19.49 2.01 -7.10
N ASN A 7 -19.54 1.61 -5.84
CA ASN A 7 -19.71 2.49 -4.69
C ASN A 7 -18.39 2.76 -3.93
N LEU A 8 -17.26 2.24 -4.42
CA LEU A 8 -15.95 2.49 -3.81
C LEU A 8 -15.27 3.69 -4.46
N TYR A 9 -14.68 4.52 -3.65
CA TYR A 9 -13.83 5.60 -4.13
C TYR A 9 -12.65 5.86 -3.18
N ILE A 10 -11.56 6.37 -3.74
CA ILE A 10 -10.33 6.68 -3.01
C ILE A 10 -10.11 8.18 -3.06
N VAL A 11 -9.80 8.77 -1.91
CA VAL A 11 -9.43 10.19 -1.81
C VAL A 11 -8.13 10.34 -1.03
N ARG A 12 -7.37 11.36 -1.34
CA ARG A 12 -6.24 11.78 -0.53
C ARG A 12 -6.76 12.35 0.79
N LEU A 13 -6.16 11.96 1.91
CA LEU A 13 -6.44 12.56 3.22
C LEU A 13 -6.18 14.08 3.15
N LYS A 14 -7.18 14.86 3.49
CA LYS A 14 -7.12 16.32 3.58
C LYS A 14 -7.64 16.75 4.95
N ASP A 15 -8.82 17.39 4.94
CA ASP A 15 -9.42 18.02 6.10
C ASP A 15 -10.48 17.13 6.79
N GLU A 16 -10.47 15.82 6.54
CA GLU A 16 -11.39 14.89 7.17
C GLU A 16 -11.33 15.04 8.70
N PRO A 17 -12.47 15.08 9.35
CA PRO A 17 -12.53 15.30 10.80
C PRO A 17 -11.86 14.14 11.53
N ASN A 18 -11.10 14.45 12.58
CA ASN A 18 -10.44 13.42 13.41
C ASN A 18 -11.44 12.42 14.00
N SER A 19 -12.69 12.82 14.23
CA SER A 19 -13.75 11.92 14.67
C SER A 19 -14.04 10.79 13.69
N LEU A 20 -13.91 11.02 12.39
CA LEU A 20 -14.05 10.00 11.35
C LEU A 20 -12.84 9.03 11.40
N LEU A 21 -11.62 9.57 11.44
CA LEU A 21 -10.39 8.77 11.48
C LEU A 21 -10.33 7.90 12.75
N LYS A 22 -10.82 8.42 13.89
CA LYS A 22 -10.92 7.69 15.16
C LYS A 22 -11.89 6.50 15.12
N LYS A 23 -12.93 6.59 14.29
CA LYS A 23 -13.91 5.49 14.11
C LYS A 23 -13.34 4.30 13.36
N PHE A 24 -12.31 4.50 12.55
CA PHE A 24 -11.67 3.42 11.82
C PHE A 24 -11.03 2.40 12.76
N LYS A 25 -11.32 1.10 12.56
CA LYS A 25 -10.81 0.00 13.37
C LYS A 25 -10.39 -1.16 12.48
N SER A 26 -9.11 -1.35 12.30
CA SER A 26 -8.50 -2.57 11.78
C SER A 26 -8.10 -3.52 12.93
N LYS A 27 -7.61 -4.72 12.62
CA LYS A 27 -7.06 -5.64 13.62
C LYS A 27 -5.79 -5.11 14.27
N ASP A 28 -5.01 -4.34 13.53
CA ASP A 28 -3.76 -3.77 14.02
C ASP A 28 -4.01 -2.42 14.70
N THR A 29 -3.81 -2.38 16.02
CA THR A 29 -3.97 -1.17 16.83
C THR A 29 -2.96 -0.08 16.48
N TYR A 30 -1.74 -0.44 16.02
CA TYR A 30 -0.74 0.52 15.58
C TYR A 30 -1.21 1.27 14.32
N LEU A 31 -1.81 0.57 13.36
CA LEU A 31 -2.37 1.17 12.15
C LEU A 31 -3.56 2.10 12.48
N ASN A 32 -4.40 1.72 13.47
CA ASN A 32 -5.49 2.59 13.94
C ASN A 32 -4.96 3.89 14.56
N GLN A 33 -3.97 3.78 15.46
CA GLN A 33 -3.34 4.94 16.10
C GLN A 33 -2.60 5.83 15.11
N PHE A 34 -1.96 5.24 14.11
CA PHE A 34 -1.30 6.01 13.05
C PHE A 34 -2.31 6.87 12.30
N LEU A 35 -3.41 6.28 11.82
CA LEU A 35 -4.42 7.01 11.07
C LEU A 35 -5.03 8.14 11.89
N GLU A 36 -5.39 7.86 13.16
CA GLU A 36 -6.00 8.83 14.06
C GLU A 36 -5.08 10.01 14.42
N ARG A 37 -3.79 9.74 14.67
CA ARG A 37 -2.92 10.70 15.38
C ARG A 37 -1.75 11.21 14.55
N ARG A 38 -1.30 10.46 13.53
CA ARG A 38 -0.04 10.74 12.84
C ARG A 38 -0.18 10.96 11.34
N ALA A 39 -1.22 10.43 10.71
CA ALA A 39 -1.35 10.45 9.26
C ALA A 39 -1.33 11.86 8.66
N LYS A 40 -2.07 12.81 9.26
CA LYS A 40 -2.08 14.22 8.84
C LYS A 40 -0.71 14.84 8.96
N ARG A 41 -0.06 14.72 10.14
CA ARG A 41 1.27 15.25 10.36
C ARG A 41 2.30 14.68 9.38
N HIS A 42 2.29 13.36 9.14
CA HIS A 42 3.17 12.75 8.14
C HIS A 42 2.98 13.34 6.74
N GLN A 43 1.75 13.69 6.40
CA GLN A 43 1.47 14.32 5.11
C GLN A 43 1.92 15.79 5.07
N ASP A 44 1.72 16.54 6.13
CA ASP A 44 2.18 17.94 6.26
C ASP A 44 3.70 18.03 6.23
N GLU A 45 4.39 17.08 6.85
CA GLU A 45 5.85 16.96 6.86
C GLU A 45 6.42 16.28 5.59
N LEU A 46 5.59 15.96 4.59
CA LEU A 46 5.95 15.29 3.34
C LEU A 46 6.65 13.91 3.53
N LEU A 47 6.39 13.24 4.63
CA LEU A 47 6.94 11.91 4.93
C LEU A 47 6.17 10.80 4.21
N ALA A 48 4.86 10.96 4.03
CA ALA A 48 4.02 10.05 3.27
C ALA A 48 2.68 10.72 2.92
N ILE A 49 2.08 10.30 1.82
CA ILE A 49 0.70 10.67 1.47
C ILE A 49 -0.22 9.55 1.91
N THR A 50 -1.30 9.90 2.61
CA THR A 50 -2.34 8.97 3.05
C THR A 50 -3.54 9.06 2.12
N TYR A 51 -4.04 7.91 1.71
CA TYR A 51 -5.25 7.75 0.89
C TYR A 51 -6.27 6.93 1.65
N LEU A 52 -7.52 7.38 1.62
CA LEU A 52 -8.67 6.79 2.31
C LEU A 52 -9.57 6.11 1.30
N LEU A 53 -9.99 4.88 1.58
CA LEU A 53 -10.98 4.15 0.81
C LEU A 53 -12.34 4.27 1.47
N PHE A 54 -13.29 4.83 0.77
CA PHE A 54 -14.68 4.94 1.21
C PHE A 54 -15.60 4.00 0.44
N LEU A 55 -16.60 3.52 1.15
CA LEU A 55 -17.77 2.85 0.58
C LEU A 55 -18.97 3.81 0.70
N ARG A 56 -19.52 4.18 -0.45
CA ARG A 56 -20.73 5.01 -0.53
C ARG A 56 -21.94 4.21 -0.09
N LYS A 57 -22.71 4.75 0.86
CA LYS A 57 -23.94 4.17 1.37
C LYS A 57 -25.07 5.22 1.39
N ASN A 58 -26.33 4.76 1.45
CA ASN A 58 -27.48 5.65 1.48
C ASN A 58 -27.54 6.54 2.74
N ASP A 59 -26.97 6.06 3.84
CA ASP A 59 -26.95 6.72 5.16
C ASP A 59 -25.63 7.46 5.44
N GLY A 60 -24.76 7.57 4.45
CA GLY A 60 -23.46 8.25 4.53
C GLY A 60 -22.29 7.35 4.21
N ASP A 61 -21.20 7.97 3.76
CA ASP A 61 -20.00 7.25 3.34
C ASP A 61 -19.24 6.65 4.52
N GLU A 62 -18.79 5.42 4.37
CA GLU A 62 -18.07 4.69 5.41
C GLU A 62 -16.59 4.50 5.03
N LEU A 63 -15.69 4.83 5.97
CA LEU A 63 -14.24 4.61 5.81
C LEU A 63 -13.92 3.12 6.01
N VAL A 64 -13.60 2.43 4.92
CA VAL A 64 -13.40 0.97 4.91
C VAL A 64 -11.95 0.55 4.82
N GLY A 65 -11.05 1.46 4.47
CA GLY A 65 -9.62 1.16 4.40
C GLY A 65 -8.78 2.42 4.19
N TYR A 66 -7.46 2.25 4.32
CA TYR A 66 -6.51 3.30 3.94
C TYR A 66 -5.16 2.70 3.55
N TYR A 67 -4.35 3.48 2.87
CA TYR A 67 -2.94 3.18 2.62
C TYR A 67 -2.09 4.46 2.63
N THR A 68 -0.78 4.29 2.74
CA THR A 68 0.17 5.40 2.63
C THR A 68 1.21 5.10 1.56
N LEU A 69 1.58 6.12 0.78
CA LEU A 69 2.65 6.06 -0.20
C LEU A 69 3.74 7.08 0.13
N SER A 70 4.99 6.70 -0.12
CA SER A 70 6.14 7.61 -0.09
C SER A 70 7.16 7.22 -1.16
N CYS A 71 7.98 8.19 -1.58
CA CYS A 71 9.13 7.91 -2.41
C CYS A 71 10.16 7.07 -1.64
N SER A 72 10.82 6.17 -2.36
CA SER A 72 11.87 5.31 -1.81
C SER A 72 12.86 4.91 -2.90
N SER A 73 13.89 4.19 -2.51
CA SER A 73 14.79 3.48 -3.41
C SER A 73 15.11 2.11 -2.84
N VAL A 74 15.52 1.19 -3.70
CA VAL A 74 15.96 -0.15 -3.30
C VAL A 74 17.26 -0.50 -4.00
N THR A 75 18.24 -1.01 -3.24
CA THR A 75 19.48 -1.56 -3.78
C THR A 75 19.21 -2.95 -4.34
N ALA A 76 19.54 -3.18 -5.60
CA ALA A 76 19.26 -4.43 -6.27
C ALA A 76 20.19 -5.54 -5.76
N THR A 77 19.62 -6.59 -5.20
CA THR A 77 20.32 -7.83 -4.85
C THR A 77 20.63 -8.65 -6.11
N GLU A 78 21.58 -9.56 -6.04
CA GLU A 78 21.85 -10.50 -7.14
C GLU A 78 20.60 -11.33 -7.50
N TYR A 79 19.83 -11.70 -6.49
CA TYR A 79 18.58 -12.44 -6.67
C TYR A 79 17.57 -11.69 -7.54
N VAL A 80 17.34 -10.40 -7.27
CA VAL A 80 16.41 -9.60 -8.07
C VAL A 80 17.02 -9.26 -9.45
N ARG A 81 18.32 -8.97 -9.52
CA ARG A 81 19.02 -8.71 -10.79
C ARG A 81 18.92 -9.89 -11.77
N SER A 82 18.90 -11.13 -11.26
CA SER A 82 18.76 -12.32 -12.10
C SER A 82 17.40 -12.40 -12.81
N LYS A 83 16.38 -11.70 -12.29
CA LYS A 83 15.03 -11.64 -12.85
C LYS A 83 14.83 -10.50 -13.87
N PHE A 84 15.77 -9.55 -13.97
CA PHE A 84 15.65 -8.44 -14.90
C PHE A 84 16.11 -8.85 -16.30
N HIS A 85 15.25 -8.64 -17.29
CA HIS A 85 15.54 -8.98 -18.68
C HIS A 85 16.47 -7.98 -19.40
N ARG A 86 16.68 -6.76 -18.85
CA ARG A 86 17.47 -5.69 -19.48
C ARG A 86 18.45 -5.02 -18.51
N ASN A 87 19.57 -4.63 -19.06
CA ASN A 87 20.73 -3.90 -18.52
C ASN A 87 20.74 -3.58 -17.02
N LYS A 88 21.62 -4.26 -16.34
CA LYS A 88 21.88 -4.24 -14.90
C LYS A 88 22.81 -3.07 -14.46
N GLN A 89 22.56 -1.86 -14.97
CA GLN A 89 23.53 -0.75 -14.84
C GLN A 89 23.41 0.02 -13.53
N TYR A 90 22.30 -0.12 -12.81
CA TYR A 90 22.06 0.65 -11.61
C TYR A 90 22.19 -0.23 -10.35
N GLU A 91 22.83 0.33 -9.32
CA GLU A 91 22.81 -0.28 -7.98
C GLU A 91 21.46 -0.07 -7.33
N ASP A 92 20.96 1.17 -7.38
CA ASP A 92 19.69 1.57 -6.78
C ASP A 92 18.62 1.83 -7.85
N TYR A 93 17.41 1.45 -7.53
CA TYR A 93 16.25 1.66 -8.37
C TYR A 93 15.21 2.52 -7.65
N PRO A 94 14.57 3.46 -8.35
CA PRO A 94 13.47 4.23 -7.79
C PRO A 94 12.30 3.31 -7.43
N ALA A 95 11.76 3.50 -6.25
CA ALA A 95 10.65 2.72 -5.74
C ALA A 95 9.60 3.62 -5.07
N ILE A 96 8.36 3.15 -5.03
CA ILE A 96 7.29 3.71 -4.22
C ILE A 96 7.01 2.74 -3.08
N LEU A 97 7.13 3.22 -1.85
CA LEU A 97 6.87 2.45 -0.65
C LEU A 97 5.40 2.51 -0.26
N ILE A 98 4.76 1.36 -0.16
CA ILE A 98 3.50 1.20 0.56
C ILE A 98 3.84 1.05 2.03
N GLY A 99 3.91 2.16 2.76
CA GLY A 99 4.33 2.15 4.16
C GLY A 99 3.27 1.57 5.10
N ARG A 100 2.00 1.67 4.73
CA ARG A 100 0.86 1.13 5.48
C ARG A 100 -0.27 0.76 4.54
N LEU A 101 -0.96 -0.33 4.86
CA LEU A 101 -2.20 -0.74 4.23
C LEU A 101 -3.09 -1.38 5.29
N ALA A 102 -4.30 -0.87 5.47
CA ALA A 102 -5.23 -1.37 6.46
C ALA A 102 -6.66 -1.41 5.92
N ILE A 103 -7.39 -2.45 6.29
CA ILE A 103 -8.82 -2.61 6.04
C ILE A 103 -9.53 -2.66 7.38
N SER A 104 -10.69 -2.02 7.47
CA SER A 104 -11.56 -2.09 8.65
C SER A 104 -11.98 -3.53 8.92
N LYS A 105 -12.04 -3.91 10.21
CA LYS A 105 -12.40 -5.28 10.67
C LYS A 105 -13.66 -5.81 10.01
N ASP A 106 -14.65 -4.96 9.83
CA ASP A 106 -15.97 -5.32 9.27
C ASP A 106 -15.89 -5.65 7.77
N TYR A 107 -14.77 -5.29 7.12
CA TYR A 107 -14.54 -5.44 5.68
C TYR A 107 -13.38 -6.38 5.33
N GLU A 108 -12.74 -7.00 6.32
CA GLU A 108 -11.69 -7.99 6.08
C GLU A 108 -12.21 -9.22 5.34
N ASN A 109 -11.32 -9.89 4.62
CA ASN A 109 -11.59 -11.11 3.85
C ASN A 109 -12.69 -10.95 2.78
N LYS A 110 -13.08 -9.71 2.45
CA LYS A 110 -14.09 -9.40 1.41
C LYS A 110 -13.44 -8.85 0.13
N GLY A 111 -12.12 -8.96 -0.03
CA GLY A 111 -11.39 -8.55 -1.24
C GLY A 111 -11.03 -7.05 -1.31
N PHE A 112 -11.33 -6.24 -0.29
CA PHE A 112 -11.00 -4.81 -0.30
C PHE A 112 -9.49 -4.54 -0.28
N GLY A 113 -8.70 -5.37 0.39
CA GLY A 113 -7.24 -5.25 0.38
C GLY A 113 -6.66 -5.46 -1.02
N SER A 114 -7.10 -6.49 -1.72
CA SER A 114 -6.70 -6.74 -3.12
C SER A 114 -7.19 -5.65 -4.07
N PHE A 115 -8.37 -5.09 -3.82
CA PHE A 115 -8.86 -3.92 -4.55
C PHE A 115 -7.91 -2.73 -4.37
N LEU A 116 -7.49 -2.41 -3.14
CA LEU A 116 -6.53 -1.32 -2.86
C LEU A 116 -5.20 -1.57 -3.56
N LEU A 117 -4.61 -2.76 -3.45
CA LEU A 117 -3.34 -3.06 -4.12
C LEU A 117 -3.43 -2.88 -5.63
N ARG A 118 -4.52 -3.30 -6.25
CA ARG A 118 -4.74 -3.09 -7.69
C ARG A 118 -4.89 -1.61 -8.04
N ALA A 119 -5.64 -0.85 -7.24
CA ALA A 119 -5.78 0.59 -7.42
C ALA A 119 -4.43 1.31 -7.27
N ILE A 120 -3.61 0.95 -6.28
CA ILE A 120 -2.27 1.49 -6.08
C ILE A 120 -1.39 1.20 -7.30
N LYS A 121 -1.32 -0.07 -7.73
CA LYS A 121 -0.53 -0.48 -8.91
C LYS A 121 -0.89 0.37 -10.12
N TYR A 122 -2.18 0.45 -10.44
CA TYR A 122 -2.66 1.23 -11.58
C TYR A 122 -2.34 2.73 -11.45
N THR A 123 -2.67 3.34 -10.30
CA THR A 123 -2.44 4.77 -10.09
C THR A 123 -0.96 5.14 -10.21
N VAL A 124 -0.06 4.31 -9.64
CA VAL A 124 1.39 4.58 -9.67
C VAL A 124 1.97 4.34 -11.06
N SER A 125 1.48 3.36 -11.83
CA SER A 125 1.97 3.11 -13.20
C SER A 125 1.55 4.20 -14.18
N GLU A 126 0.38 4.83 -13.97
CA GLU A 126 -0.14 5.89 -14.82
C GLU A 126 0.32 7.30 -14.41
N ASP A 127 1.06 7.44 -13.28
CA ASP A 127 1.54 8.74 -12.82
C ASP A 127 2.59 9.29 -13.80
N GLN A 128 2.33 10.50 -14.33
CA GLN A 128 3.19 11.15 -15.31
C GLN A 128 4.27 12.04 -14.67
N TYR A 129 4.20 12.26 -13.37
CA TYR A 129 5.09 13.18 -12.66
C TYR A 129 6.17 12.47 -11.85
N ILE A 130 5.94 11.23 -11.43
CA ILE A 130 6.87 10.45 -10.60
C ILE A 130 7.08 9.08 -11.20
N ALA A 131 8.34 8.76 -11.53
CA ALA A 131 8.71 7.42 -11.96
C ALA A 131 9.08 6.56 -10.75
N GLY A 132 8.39 5.44 -10.59
CA GLY A 132 8.79 4.37 -9.69
C GLY A 132 8.98 3.09 -10.49
N ARG A 133 10.10 2.41 -10.36
CA ARG A 133 10.30 1.12 -11.02
C ARG A 133 9.58 0.01 -10.27
N PHE A 134 9.56 0.09 -8.95
CA PHE A 134 8.98 -0.92 -8.09
C PHE A 134 7.99 -0.32 -7.10
N LEU A 135 6.91 -1.06 -6.82
CA LEU A 135 6.19 -0.94 -5.57
C LEU A 135 6.86 -1.85 -4.54
N ILE A 136 7.15 -1.32 -3.36
CA ILE A 136 7.77 -2.08 -2.28
C ILE A 136 6.97 -1.96 -0.98
N LEU A 137 7.11 -2.93 -0.12
CA LEU A 137 6.54 -2.93 1.23
C LEU A 137 7.30 -3.92 2.14
N ASP A 138 7.22 -3.68 3.44
CA ASP A 138 7.67 -4.63 4.46
C ASP A 138 6.49 -5.45 4.97
N ALA A 139 6.42 -6.71 4.55
CA ALA A 139 5.35 -7.63 4.92
C ALA A 139 5.64 -8.31 6.25
N VAL A 140 4.75 -8.18 7.24
CA VAL A 140 4.76 -9.05 8.43
C VAL A 140 4.41 -10.49 8.04
N LYS A 141 4.89 -11.48 8.81
CA LYS A 141 4.76 -12.91 8.46
C LYS A 141 3.32 -13.32 8.10
N ASP A 142 2.35 -12.87 8.87
CA ASP A 142 0.94 -13.23 8.67
C ASP A 142 0.31 -12.60 7.40
N SER A 143 0.96 -11.61 6.79
CA SER A 143 0.46 -10.95 5.58
C SER A 143 1.18 -11.37 4.30
N ILE A 144 2.23 -12.18 4.37
CA ILE A 144 3.03 -12.61 3.21
C ILE A 144 2.15 -13.26 2.14
N ASP A 145 1.34 -14.24 2.51
CA ASP A 145 0.46 -14.95 1.58
C ASP A 145 -0.53 -14.01 0.87
N PHE A 146 -0.99 -12.98 1.58
CA PHE A 146 -1.86 -11.97 0.99
C PHE A 146 -1.14 -11.19 -0.11
N TYR A 147 0.10 -10.76 0.14
CA TYR A 147 0.87 -10.03 -0.86
C TYR A 147 1.30 -10.90 -2.02
N GLN A 148 1.69 -12.15 -1.79
CA GLN A 148 2.00 -13.11 -2.87
C GLN A 148 0.79 -13.37 -3.78
N LYS A 149 -0.42 -13.53 -3.23
CA LYS A 149 -1.68 -13.64 -3.98
C LYS A 149 -2.03 -12.38 -4.78
N ASN A 150 -1.37 -11.28 -4.49
CA ASN A 150 -1.48 -10.01 -5.21
C ASN A 150 -0.20 -9.70 -6.01
N ASP A 151 0.53 -10.72 -6.45
CA ASP A 151 1.68 -10.68 -7.36
C ASP A 151 2.94 -9.97 -6.80
N PHE A 152 3.04 -9.80 -5.49
CA PHE A 152 4.28 -9.36 -4.87
C PHE A 152 5.21 -10.55 -4.65
N ASP A 153 6.50 -10.34 -4.90
CA ASP A 153 7.55 -11.34 -4.67
C ASP A 153 8.58 -10.80 -3.65
N PHE A 154 9.39 -11.67 -3.10
CA PHE A 154 10.44 -11.30 -2.17
C PHE A 154 11.58 -10.55 -2.86
N TRP A 155 12.06 -9.47 -2.24
CA TRP A 155 13.22 -8.73 -2.72
C TRP A 155 14.52 -9.49 -2.52
N THR A 156 14.60 -10.25 -1.43
CA THR A 156 15.76 -11.07 -1.07
C THR A 156 15.34 -12.39 -0.43
N LYS A 157 16.26 -13.34 -0.37
CA LYS A 157 16.08 -14.58 0.40
C LYS A 157 16.69 -14.49 1.81
N GLU A 158 17.50 -13.47 2.05
CA GLU A 158 18.31 -13.33 3.27
C GLU A 158 17.48 -12.89 4.48
N ASP A 159 16.35 -12.20 4.26
CA ASP A 159 15.45 -11.70 5.30
C ASP A 159 14.40 -12.74 5.79
N LYS A 160 14.63 -14.03 5.49
CA LYS A 160 13.63 -15.10 5.77
C LYS A 160 13.26 -15.21 7.26
N ASP A 161 14.22 -14.97 8.13
CA ASP A 161 14.07 -15.10 9.58
C ASP A 161 13.77 -13.78 10.28
N GLU A 162 13.75 -12.66 9.53
CA GLU A 162 13.41 -11.35 10.06
C GLU A 162 11.92 -11.21 10.42
N PRO A 163 11.54 -10.28 11.31
CA PRO A 163 10.14 -10.02 11.68
C PRO A 163 9.28 -9.61 10.50
N THR A 164 9.87 -8.92 9.53
CA THR A 164 9.24 -8.50 8.27
C THR A 164 10.08 -8.93 7.08
N ARG A 165 9.44 -9.03 5.91
CA ARG A 165 10.12 -9.32 4.66
C ARG A 165 9.87 -8.22 3.64
N LEU A 166 10.95 -7.72 3.04
CA LEU A 166 10.84 -6.78 1.94
C LEU A 166 10.28 -7.50 0.72
N MET A 167 9.11 -7.03 0.26
CA MET A 167 8.45 -7.55 -0.93
C MET A 167 8.30 -6.45 -1.98
N TYR A 168 8.23 -6.84 -3.25
CA TYR A 168 8.12 -5.92 -4.36
C TYR A 168 7.16 -6.40 -5.44
N PHE A 169 6.64 -5.44 -6.20
CA PHE A 169 5.97 -5.64 -7.47
C PHE A 169 6.67 -4.81 -8.55
N ASP A 170 6.98 -5.43 -9.69
CA ASP A 170 7.60 -4.75 -10.83
C ASP A 170 6.52 -4.05 -11.67
N LEU A 171 6.51 -2.71 -11.67
CA LEU A 171 5.52 -1.90 -12.38
C LEU A 171 5.56 -2.04 -13.91
N LEU A 172 6.60 -2.64 -14.49
CA LEU A 172 6.59 -2.99 -15.92
C LEU A 172 5.74 -4.23 -16.25
N GLN A 173 5.13 -4.88 -15.26
CA GLN A 173 4.25 -6.03 -15.48
C GLN A 173 2.76 -5.65 -15.62
N ILE A 174 2.43 -4.36 -15.54
CA ILE A 174 1.09 -3.83 -15.76
C ILE A 174 0.78 -3.69 -17.24
#